data_be87737e495683c121892ab2858a9c79
#
_entry.id   be87737e495683c121892ab2858a9c79
#
_cell.length_a   1.000
_cell.length_b   1.000
_cell.length_c   1.000
_cell.angle_alpha   90.00
_cell.angle_beta   90.00
_cell.angle_gamma   90.00
#
_symmetry.space_group_name_H-M   'P 1'
#
loop_
_entity.id
_entity.type
_entity.pdbx_description
1 polymer ?
#
loop_
_entity_poly.entity_id
_entity_poly.type
_entity_poly.pdbx_seq_one_letter_code
_entity_poly.pdbx_strand_id
1 'polypeptide(L)'
;VFGKSSKINLGKGIANHYGVGSSGFDVGSCQFSLHYFFETKKTLHSFIRNLSETIKESGYFIGTCYDGNAVFRLLASKNMGEMVSLHHKQYKMFEIIKRFTESDFPSDENGLGFAIDVYQDTINQYFREYLVNFNYFAQVMEDYGFVIIDAEEAQSKNLPNGTGLFSELYQNIDDSYGIAHKMTDNEKQISFLNRYFVFKKMRNVDAGVIYKNAISNKEFEVIKIKEHIEEEKEPKEEKEPKEEKEPKEEKEPKEKKEPKDIVTDEK
;
A
#
# COMPACT_ATOMS: atom_id res chain seq x y z
N VAL A 1 -12.88 -17.43 2.37
CA VAL A 1 -12.80 -17.53 3.83
C VAL A 1 -14.10 -17.00 4.47
N PHE A 2 -14.59 -15.83 4.10
CA PHE A 2 -15.77 -15.18 4.70
C PHE A 2 -17.12 -15.71 4.18
N GLY A 3 -17.16 -16.62 3.22
CA GLY A 3 -18.39 -17.16 2.67
C GLY A 3 -19.25 -16.18 1.85
N LYS A 4 -18.72 -14.98 1.52
CA LYS A 4 -19.44 -13.93 0.77
C LYS A 4 -19.62 -14.24 -0.71
N SER A 5 -18.76 -15.08 -1.29
CA SER A 5 -18.84 -15.51 -2.69
C SER A 5 -19.58 -16.84 -2.82
N SER A 6 -20.10 -17.16 -4.02
CA SER A 6 -20.72 -18.46 -4.27
C SER A 6 -19.70 -19.59 -4.09
N LYS A 7 -20.16 -20.76 -3.57
CA LYS A 7 -19.30 -21.94 -3.34
C LYS A 7 -18.87 -22.63 -4.64
N ILE A 8 -19.42 -22.21 -5.77
CA ILE A 8 -19.22 -22.80 -7.09
C ILE A 8 -17.83 -22.39 -7.60
N ASN A 9 -17.04 -23.37 -8.02
CA ASN A 9 -15.68 -23.20 -8.59
C ASN A 9 -14.55 -22.81 -7.62
N LEU A 10 -14.66 -23.13 -6.34
CA LEU A 10 -13.53 -23.03 -5.42
C LEU A 10 -12.55 -24.20 -5.64
N GLY A 11 -11.27 -23.90 -5.80
CA GLY A 11 -10.21 -24.94 -5.82
C GLY A 11 -10.23 -25.76 -4.52
N LYS A 12 -9.80 -27.04 -4.60
CA LYS A 12 -9.87 -28.01 -3.46
C LYS A 12 -9.32 -27.46 -2.14
N GLY A 13 -8.22 -26.69 -2.15
CA GLY A 13 -7.62 -26.10 -0.95
C GLY A 13 -8.46 -24.97 -0.34
N ILE A 14 -9.15 -24.18 -1.17
CA ILE A 14 -9.96 -23.03 -0.74
C ILE A 14 -11.31 -23.48 -0.20
N ALA A 15 -11.89 -24.55 -0.75
CA ALA A 15 -13.20 -25.06 -0.33
C ALA A 15 -13.25 -25.45 1.14
N ASN A 16 -12.13 -25.95 1.71
CA ASN A 16 -12.03 -26.33 3.11
C ASN A 16 -12.07 -25.14 4.09
N HIS A 17 -11.77 -23.93 3.60
CA HIS A 17 -11.77 -22.71 4.39
C HIS A 17 -12.98 -21.79 4.09
N TYR A 18 -13.96 -22.30 3.33
CA TYR A 18 -15.15 -21.54 3.01
C TYR A 18 -16.00 -21.28 4.25
N GLY A 19 -16.26 -20.01 4.56
CA GLY A 19 -17.09 -19.60 5.68
C GLY A 19 -16.42 -19.69 7.08
N VAL A 20 -15.17 -20.14 7.19
CA VAL A 20 -14.46 -20.23 8.49
C VAL A 20 -14.36 -18.86 9.18
N GLY A 21 -14.20 -17.78 8.42
CA GLY A 21 -14.18 -16.41 8.94
C GLY A 21 -15.53 -15.68 8.87
N SER A 22 -16.65 -16.38 8.67
CA SER A 22 -17.97 -15.74 8.48
C SER A 22 -18.44 -14.91 9.67
N SER A 23 -18.04 -15.25 10.89
CA SER A 23 -18.31 -14.49 12.12
C SER A 23 -17.34 -13.32 12.34
N GLY A 24 -16.36 -13.14 11.45
CA GLY A 24 -15.28 -12.18 11.61
C GLY A 24 -14.14 -12.69 12.48
N PHE A 25 -13.07 -11.91 12.57
CA PHE A 25 -11.89 -12.20 13.38
C PHE A 25 -11.87 -11.39 14.68
N ASP A 26 -11.29 -11.96 15.72
CA ASP A 26 -11.07 -11.26 16.99
C ASP A 26 -9.97 -10.21 16.86
N VAL A 27 -8.96 -10.47 16.04
CA VAL A 27 -7.80 -9.58 15.86
C VAL A 27 -7.37 -9.55 14.40
N GLY A 28 -7.15 -8.34 13.90
CA GLY A 28 -6.38 -8.05 12.68
C GLY A 28 -5.02 -7.48 13.06
N SER A 29 -3.96 -7.86 12.34
CA SER A 29 -2.61 -7.38 12.61
C SER A 29 -1.96 -6.86 11.33
N CYS A 30 -1.33 -5.67 11.41
CA CYS A 30 -0.55 -5.06 10.33
C CYS A 30 0.77 -4.54 10.89
N GLN A 31 1.84 -5.32 10.71
CA GLN A 31 3.17 -5.00 11.23
C GLN A 31 4.05 -4.47 10.11
N PHE A 32 4.56 -3.24 10.26
CA PHE A 32 5.51 -2.59 9.34
C PHE A 32 5.08 -2.61 7.86
N SER A 33 3.77 -2.52 7.58
CA SER A 33 3.22 -2.54 6.21
C SER A 33 2.04 -1.59 6.00
N LEU A 34 1.65 -0.82 7.01
CA LEU A 34 0.57 0.14 6.92
C LEU A 34 0.86 1.25 5.90
N HIS A 35 2.12 1.64 5.75
CA HIS A 35 2.61 2.70 4.86
C HIS A 35 2.25 2.45 3.38
N TYR A 36 2.10 1.22 2.93
CA TYR A 36 1.70 0.93 1.54
C TYR A 36 0.28 1.39 1.20
N PHE A 37 -0.58 1.54 2.19
CA PHE A 37 -1.96 1.99 1.99
C PHE A 37 -2.11 3.52 2.00
N PHE A 38 -1.04 4.26 2.31
CA PHE A 38 -1.02 5.73 2.37
C PHE A 38 -0.64 6.38 1.02
N GLU A 39 -0.54 5.62 -0.05
CA GLU A 39 -0.31 6.14 -1.39
C GLU A 39 -1.47 7.02 -1.87
N THR A 40 -2.70 6.52 -1.77
CA THR A 40 -3.89 7.21 -2.22
C THR A 40 -5.06 7.05 -1.25
N LYS A 41 -6.02 7.96 -1.32
CA LYS A 41 -7.27 7.87 -0.57
C LYS A 41 -7.99 6.53 -0.83
N LYS A 42 -8.00 6.09 -2.08
CA LYS A 42 -8.62 4.83 -2.50
C LYS A 42 -7.97 3.62 -1.84
N THR A 43 -6.65 3.53 -1.83
CA THR A 43 -5.91 2.41 -1.20
C THR A 43 -6.15 2.37 0.29
N LEU A 44 -6.09 3.54 0.98
CA LEU A 44 -6.34 3.64 2.41
C LEU A 44 -7.77 3.21 2.78
N HIS A 45 -8.78 3.81 2.14
CA HIS A 45 -10.18 3.47 2.42
C HIS A 45 -10.54 2.04 2.04
N SER A 46 -9.95 1.46 0.97
CA SER A 46 -10.12 0.05 0.62
C SER A 46 -9.57 -0.88 1.71
N PHE A 47 -8.41 -0.56 2.26
CA PHE A 47 -7.81 -1.31 3.36
C PHE A 47 -8.68 -1.25 4.63
N ILE A 48 -9.08 -0.04 5.06
CA ILE A 48 -9.88 0.14 6.28
C ILE A 48 -11.27 -0.49 6.12
N ARG A 49 -11.87 -0.39 4.92
CA ARG A 49 -13.12 -1.11 4.61
C ARG A 49 -12.96 -2.60 4.85
N ASN A 50 -11.89 -3.22 4.35
CA ASN A 50 -11.62 -4.64 4.55
C ASN A 50 -11.48 -4.98 6.04
N LEU A 51 -10.80 -4.15 6.83
CA LEU A 51 -10.72 -4.33 8.29
C LEU A 51 -12.11 -4.29 8.93
N SER A 52 -12.91 -3.26 8.59
CA SER A 52 -14.25 -3.10 9.14
C SER A 52 -15.19 -4.24 8.77
N GLU A 53 -15.09 -4.79 7.56
CA GLU A 53 -15.89 -5.92 7.12
C GLU A 53 -15.43 -7.28 7.68
N THR A 54 -14.22 -7.38 8.20
CA THR A 54 -13.60 -8.66 8.59
C THR A 54 -13.36 -8.82 10.08
N ILE A 55 -13.15 -7.73 10.82
CA ILE A 55 -13.01 -7.76 12.27
C ILE A 55 -14.41 -7.63 12.88
N LYS A 56 -14.74 -8.49 13.84
CA LYS A 56 -16.02 -8.45 14.56
C LYS A 56 -16.08 -7.26 15.53
N GLU A 57 -17.27 -6.88 15.93
CA GLU A 57 -17.48 -5.91 17.01
C GLU A 57 -16.77 -6.38 18.29
N SER A 58 -16.18 -5.46 19.01
CA SER A 58 -15.28 -5.69 20.16
C SER A 58 -13.94 -6.36 19.80
N GLY A 59 -13.68 -6.68 18.54
CA GLY A 59 -12.38 -7.16 18.06
C GLY A 59 -11.36 -6.03 17.92
N TYR A 60 -10.10 -6.39 17.76
CA TYR A 60 -8.98 -5.44 17.75
C TYR A 60 -8.29 -5.37 16.39
N PHE A 61 -7.77 -4.21 16.07
CA PHE A 61 -6.78 -4.05 15.02
C PHE A 61 -5.49 -3.50 15.62
N ILE A 62 -4.41 -4.26 15.50
CA ILE A 62 -3.11 -3.94 16.09
C ILE A 62 -2.04 -3.77 15.01
N GLY A 63 -1.06 -2.93 15.27
CA GLY A 63 0.02 -2.79 14.32
C GLY A 63 1.15 -1.88 14.74
N THR A 64 2.12 -1.83 13.83
CA THR A 64 3.29 -0.95 13.91
C THR A 64 3.55 -0.33 12.53
N CYS A 65 4.04 0.90 12.52
CA CYS A 65 4.46 1.59 11.30
C CYS A 65 5.47 2.68 11.62
N TYR A 66 6.13 3.22 10.61
CA TYR A 66 6.81 4.50 10.79
C TYR A 66 5.80 5.58 11.17
N ASP A 67 6.14 6.40 12.16
CA ASP A 67 5.42 7.63 12.46
C ASP A 67 5.76 8.66 11.39
N GLY A 68 4.77 9.04 10.58
CA GLY A 68 4.99 9.97 9.47
C GLY A 68 5.52 11.32 9.92
N ASN A 69 5.07 11.82 11.08
CA ASN A 69 5.58 13.08 11.64
C ASN A 69 7.04 12.97 12.09
N ALA A 70 7.46 11.83 12.65
CA ALA A 70 8.85 11.61 13.05
C ALA A 70 9.76 11.56 11.81
N VAL A 71 9.36 10.82 10.77
CA VAL A 71 10.11 10.73 9.50
C VAL A 71 10.10 12.07 8.77
N PHE A 72 8.98 12.78 8.73
CA PHE A 72 8.89 14.10 8.11
C PHE A 72 9.86 15.10 8.77
N ARG A 73 9.91 15.14 10.11
CA ARG A 73 10.87 15.97 10.85
C ARG A 73 12.32 15.56 10.59
N LEU A 74 12.62 14.25 10.49
CA LEU A 74 13.95 13.76 10.15
C LEU A 74 14.44 14.28 8.80
N LEU A 75 13.50 14.41 7.84
CA LEU A 75 13.78 14.86 6.47
C LEU A 75 13.55 16.37 6.25
N ALA A 76 13.25 17.14 7.30
CA ALA A 76 12.88 18.56 7.17
C ALA A 76 13.97 19.42 6.52
N SER A 77 15.26 19.15 6.80
CA SER A 77 16.39 19.86 6.21
C SER A 77 16.84 19.33 4.85
N LYS A 78 16.17 18.31 4.31
CA LYS A 78 16.53 17.64 3.06
C LYS A 78 15.69 18.12 1.89
N ASN A 79 16.31 18.31 0.73
CA ASN A 79 15.62 18.50 -0.52
C ASN A 79 15.10 17.17 -1.08
N MET A 80 14.17 17.23 -2.03
CA MET A 80 13.73 16.03 -2.77
C MET A 80 14.93 15.33 -3.42
N GLY A 81 15.07 14.03 -3.20
CA GLY A 81 16.18 13.21 -3.68
C GLY A 81 17.35 13.10 -2.70
N GLU A 82 17.42 13.96 -1.68
CA GLU A 82 18.43 13.82 -0.64
C GLU A 82 18.01 12.77 0.41
N MET A 83 18.99 12.29 1.18
CA MET A 83 18.82 11.16 2.08
C MET A 83 19.34 11.41 3.48
N VAL A 84 18.88 10.59 4.42
CA VAL A 84 19.47 10.37 5.74
C VAL A 84 19.90 8.92 5.80
N SER A 85 21.19 8.68 6.10
CA SER A 85 21.78 7.33 6.15
C SER A 85 22.40 7.08 7.52
N LEU A 86 22.21 5.87 8.03
CA LEU A 86 22.87 5.37 9.23
C LEU A 86 23.81 4.22 8.88
N HIS A 87 25.02 4.27 9.41
CA HIS A 87 26.07 3.31 9.13
C HIS A 87 26.60 2.69 10.42
N HIS A 88 26.89 1.40 10.39
CA HIS A 88 27.72 0.74 11.38
C HIS A 88 29.10 0.49 10.77
N LYS A 89 30.10 1.20 11.24
CA LYS A 89 31.45 1.24 10.63
C LYS A 89 31.31 1.68 9.15
N GLN A 90 31.70 0.84 8.18
CA GLN A 90 31.60 1.11 6.74
C GLN A 90 30.33 0.56 6.10
N TYR A 91 29.49 -0.15 6.84
CA TYR A 91 28.28 -0.80 6.31
C TYR A 91 27.08 0.10 6.50
N LYS A 92 26.31 0.32 5.41
CA LYS A 92 25.04 1.03 5.46
C LYS A 92 24.00 0.11 6.08
N MET A 93 23.44 0.53 7.23
CA MET A 93 22.38 -0.21 7.93
C MET A 93 21.00 0.22 7.46
N PHE A 94 20.84 1.53 7.22
CA PHE A 94 19.55 2.13 6.99
C PHE A 94 19.70 3.42 6.19
N GLU A 95 18.72 3.70 5.32
CA GLU A 95 18.67 4.96 4.57
C GLU A 95 17.23 5.29 4.21
N ILE A 96 16.86 6.57 4.35
CA ILE A 96 15.61 7.12 3.85
C ILE A 96 15.92 8.22 2.86
N ILE A 97 15.36 8.12 1.64
CA ILE A 97 15.44 9.14 0.60
C ILE A 97 14.11 9.89 0.55
N LYS A 98 14.15 11.22 0.63
CA LYS A 98 12.97 12.09 0.48
C LYS A 98 12.47 12.10 -0.97
N ARG A 99 11.17 11.88 -1.19
CA ARG A 99 10.54 11.85 -2.52
C ARG A 99 9.36 12.81 -2.65
N PHE A 100 9.31 13.83 -1.79
CA PHE A 100 8.30 14.88 -1.79
C PHE A 100 8.96 16.26 -1.65
N THR A 101 8.23 17.32 -2.03
CA THR A 101 8.74 18.71 -2.06
C THR A 101 8.08 19.59 -0.99
N GLU A 102 6.98 19.13 -0.43
CA GLU A 102 6.14 19.85 0.51
C GLU A 102 6.90 20.21 1.80
N SER A 103 6.61 21.39 2.32
CA SER A 103 7.22 21.93 3.54
C SER A 103 6.41 21.65 4.81
N ASP A 104 5.16 21.23 4.68
CA ASP A 104 4.27 20.84 5.77
C ASP A 104 3.68 19.44 5.51
N PHE A 105 3.20 18.79 6.58
CA PHE A 105 2.61 17.45 6.53
C PHE A 105 1.20 17.50 7.12
N PRO A 106 0.16 17.72 6.29
CA PRO A 106 -1.21 17.90 6.74
C PRO A 106 -1.80 16.67 7.43
N SER A 107 -2.66 16.92 8.44
CA SER A 107 -3.38 15.84 9.15
C SER A 107 -4.76 15.58 8.55
N ASP A 108 -4.84 15.61 7.22
CA ASP A 108 -6.04 15.34 6.43
C ASP A 108 -5.66 14.53 5.16
N GLU A 109 -6.57 14.43 4.19
CA GLU A 109 -6.35 13.70 2.94
C GLU A 109 -5.17 14.23 2.11
N ASN A 110 -4.76 15.50 2.29
CA ASN A 110 -3.62 16.07 1.59
C ASN A 110 -2.28 15.55 2.13
N GLY A 111 -2.28 14.89 3.30
CA GLY A 111 -1.11 14.18 3.84
C GLY A 111 -0.87 12.80 3.21
N LEU A 112 -1.66 12.38 2.22
CA LEU A 112 -1.45 11.14 1.47
C LEU A 112 -0.43 11.34 0.33
N GLY A 113 0.24 10.27 -0.07
CA GLY A 113 1.16 10.27 -1.21
C GLY A 113 2.57 10.81 -0.92
N PHE A 114 2.89 11.19 0.32
CA PHE A 114 4.24 11.62 0.72
C PHE A 114 5.20 10.44 0.64
N ALA A 115 5.84 10.28 -0.51
CA ALA A 115 6.68 9.12 -0.81
C ALA A 115 8.09 9.24 -0.21
N ILE A 116 8.62 8.10 0.24
CA ILE A 116 10.01 7.91 0.63
C ILE A 116 10.53 6.61 0.00
N ASP A 117 11.84 6.51 -0.22
CA ASP A 117 12.47 5.22 -0.52
C ASP A 117 13.29 4.81 0.71
N VAL A 118 13.01 3.62 1.23
CA VAL A 118 13.62 3.09 2.45
C VAL A 118 14.51 1.91 2.10
N TYR A 119 15.75 1.96 2.58
CA TYR A 119 16.70 0.86 2.54
C TYR A 119 16.93 0.31 3.94
N GLN A 120 16.92 -0.99 4.07
CA GLN A 120 17.34 -1.72 5.27
C GLN A 120 18.32 -2.82 4.87
N ASP A 121 19.42 -2.97 5.59
CA ASP A 121 20.48 -3.95 5.32
C ASP A 121 19.97 -5.40 5.37
N THR A 122 19.03 -5.70 6.27
CA THR A 122 18.38 -7.00 6.40
C THR A 122 17.62 -7.44 5.14
N ILE A 123 17.16 -6.48 4.33
CA ILE A 123 16.43 -6.72 3.08
C ILE A 123 17.34 -6.46 1.88
N ASN A 124 18.32 -5.59 2.02
CA ASN A 124 19.30 -5.19 1.01
C ASN A 124 18.70 -4.63 -0.29
N GLN A 125 17.55 -3.96 -0.18
CA GLN A 125 16.83 -3.32 -1.29
C GLN A 125 16.16 -2.04 -0.83
N TYR A 126 15.84 -1.15 -1.79
CA TYR A 126 14.98 0.00 -1.58
C TYR A 126 13.54 -0.35 -1.87
N PHE A 127 12.65 0.09 -0.98
CA PHE A 127 11.21 -0.01 -1.19
C PHE A 127 10.60 1.38 -1.14
N ARG A 128 9.64 1.63 -2.05
CA ARG A 128 8.80 2.81 -2.01
C ARG A 128 7.77 2.63 -0.90
N GLU A 129 7.76 3.58 0.02
CA GLU A 129 6.83 3.66 1.14
C GLU A 129 6.22 5.06 1.20
N TYR A 130 5.15 5.24 1.97
CA TYR A 130 4.47 6.52 2.12
C TYR A 130 4.36 6.88 3.59
N LEU A 131 4.50 8.17 3.92
CA LEU A 131 4.41 8.62 5.30
C LEU A 131 3.00 8.40 5.86
N VAL A 132 2.92 7.81 7.04
CA VAL A 132 1.66 7.58 7.76
C VAL A 132 1.36 8.78 8.64
N ASN A 133 0.43 9.66 8.22
CA ASN A 133 -0.13 10.64 9.14
C ASN A 133 -1.10 9.93 10.08
N PHE A 134 -0.63 9.64 11.30
CA PHE A 134 -1.38 8.82 12.25
C PHE A 134 -2.65 9.53 12.77
N ASN A 135 -2.66 10.86 12.86
CA ASN A 135 -3.86 11.59 13.26
C ASN A 135 -4.97 11.45 12.22
N TYR A 136 -4.64 11.62 10.94
CA TYR A 136 -5.59 11.39 9.86
C TYR A 136 -6.05 9.92 9.83
N PHE A 137 -5.15 8.98 10.01
CA PHE A 137 -5.49 7.56 10.08
C PHE A 137 -6.51 7.28 11.19
N ALA A 138 -6.28 7.81 12.40
CA ALA A 138 -7.19 7.61 13.52
C ALA A 138 -8.59 8.17 13.23
N GLN A 139 -8.69 9.36 12.62
CA GLN A 139 -9.96 9.97 12.21
C GLN A 139 -10.72 9.08 11.21
N VAL A 140 -10.02 8.59 10.16
CA VAL A 140 -10.65 7.71 9.18
C VAL A 140 -11.09 6.38 9.81
N MET A 141 -10.29 5.81 10.73
CA MET A 141 -10.64 4.59 11.46
C MET A 141 -11.93 4.75 12.28
N GLU A 142 -12.18 5.93 12.87
CA GLU A 142 -13.43 6.20 13.61
C GLU A 142 -14.67 6.13 12.72
N ASP A 143 -14.58 6.64 11.49
CA ASP A 143 -15.68 6.53 10.51
C ASP A 143 -16.04 5.05 10.25
N TYR A 144 -15.04 4.17 10.23
CA TYR A 144 -15.22 2.73 10.02
C TYR A 144 -15.49 1.92 11.30
N GLY A 145 -15.72 2.61 12.42
CA GLY A 145 -16.16 2.01 13.69
C GLY A 145 -15.04 1.60 14.64
N PHE A 146 -13.79 1.98 14.37
CA PHE A 146 -12.64 1.68 15.22
C PHE A 146 -12.20 2.90 16.04
N VAL A 147 -11.85 2.69 17.29
CA VAL A 147 -11.33 3.72 18.19
C VAL A 147 -10.03 3.21 18.83
N ILE A 148 -9.06 4.08 19.02
CA ILE A 148 -7.88 3.74 19.82
C ILE A 148 -8.33 3.39 21.23
N ILE A 149 -7.83 2.28 21.80
CA ILE A 149 -8.15 1.90 23.18
C ILE A 149 -7.66 2.96 24.16
N ASP A 150 -8.42 3.17 25.22
CA ASP A 150 -8.04 4.10 26.27
C ASP A 150 -6.86 3.61 27.14
N ALA A 151 -6.40 4.44 28.03
CA ALA A 151 -5.25 4.13 28.89
C ALA A 151 -5.54 2.99 29.86
N GLU A 152 -6.77 2.85 30.35
CA GLU A 152 -7.16 1.78 31.28
C GLU A 152 -7.14 0.41 30.57
N GLU A 153 -7.77 0.34 29.40
CA GLU A 153 -7.75 -0.88 28.58
C GLU A 153 -6.33 -1.21 28.11
N ALA A 154 -5.51 -0.22 27.75
CA ALA A 154 -4.12 -0.42 27.37
C ALA A 154 -3.27 -1.00 28.52
N GLN A 155 -3.42 -0.45 29.73
CA GLN A 155 -2.71 -0.94 30.92
C GLN A 155 -3.08 -2.38 31.25
N SER A 156 -4.35 -2.78 31.07
CA SER A 156 -4.79 -4.18 31.23
C SER A 156 -4.07 -5.15 30.27
N LYS A 157 -3.46 -4.61 29.21
CA LYS A 157 -2.71 -5.37 28.18
C LYS A 157 -1.19 -5.13 28.27
N ASN A 158 -0.71 -4.58 29.40
CA ASN A 158 0.69 -4.21 29.63
C ASN A 158 1.25 -3.19 28.60
N LEU A 159 0.40 -2.29 28.13
CA LEU A 159 0.80 -1.17 27.29
C LEU A 159 0.59 0.16 28.05
N PRO A 160 1.47 1.16 27.87
CA PRO A 160 1.28 2.45 28.54
C PRO A 160 0.05 3.20 28.03
N ASN A 161 -0.25 3.10 26.72
CA ASN A 161 -1.39 3.72 26.06
C ASN A 161 -1.83 2.87 24.85
N GLY A 162 -2.97 3.18 24.25
CA GLY A 162 -3.45 2.53 23.02
C GLY A 162 -2.61 2.82 21.77
N THR A 163 -1.76 3.85 21.81
CA THR A 163 -0.76 4.17 20.78
C THR A 163 0.37 4.99 21.40
N GLY A 164 1.54 4.92 20.81
CA GLY A 164 2.70 5.69 21.22
C GLY A 164 3.92 5.39 20.35
N LEU A 165 4.96 6.20 20.48
CA LEU A 165 6.23 5.98 19.80
C LEU A 165 7.00 4.82 20.46
N PHE A 166 7.85 4.15 19.72
CA PHE A 166 8.73 3.10 20.29
C PHE A 166 9.71 3.66 21.31
N SER A 167 10.07 4.94 21.20
CA SER A 167 10.86 5.62 22.25
C SER A 167 10.14 5.70 23.59
N GLU A 168 8.81 5.88 23.58
CA GLU A 168 7.98 5.89 24.79
C GLU A 168 7.83 4.49 25.38
N LEU A 169 7.64 3.47 24.51
CA LEU A 169 7.67 2.08 24.95
C LEU A 169 9.01 1.72 25.59
N TYR A 170 10.11 2.10 24.95
CA TYR A 170 11.46 1.81 25.43
C TYR A 170 11.73 2.32 26.85
N GLN A 171 11.13 3.45 27.22
CA GLN A 171 11.25 4.00 28.58
C GLN A 171 10.47 3.19 29.65
N ASN A 172 9.52 2.38 29.22
CA ASN A 172 8.61 1.62 30.10
C ASN A 172 8.86 0.12 30.07
N ILE A 173 9.84 -0.37 29.27
CA ILE A 173 10.19 -1.79 29.28
C ILE A 173 11.10 -2.12 30.46
N ASP A 174 10.88 -3.26 31.07
CA ASP A 174 11.72 -3.82 32.12
C ASP A 174 12.84 -4.72 31.56
N ASP A 175 13.69 -5.23 32.44
CA ASP A 175 14.83 -6.07 32.09
C ASP A 175 14.45 -7.39 31.40
N SER A 176 13.16 -7.82 31.43
CA SER A 176 12.69 -9.02 30.75
C SER A 176 12.73 -8.88 29.22
N TYR A 177 12.72 -7.67 28.70
CA TYR A 177 12.86 -7.36 27.26
C TYR A 177 14.34 -7.33 26.79
N GLY A 178 15.22 -7.99 27.45
CA GLY A 178 16.68 -8.16 27.32
C GLY A 178 17.37 -7.68 26.04
N ILE A 179 16.82 -7.94 24.85
CA ILE A 179 17.45 -7.51 23.57
C ILE A 179 17.25 -6.01 23.33
N ALA A 180 16.10 -5.44 23.70
CA ALA A 180 15.83 -4.02 23.47
C ALA A 180 16.83 -3.12 24.21
N HIS A 181 17.27 -3.50 25.41
CA HIS A 181 18.28 -2.76 26.17
C HIS A 181 19.69 -2.80 25.56
N LYS A 182 19.92 -3.74 24.61
CA LYS A 182 21.22 -3.89 23.92
C LYS A 182 21.31 -3.14 22.60
N MET A 183 20.22 -2.43 22.21
CA MET A 183 20.24 -1.64 20.97
C MET A 183 21.33 -0.59 21.02
N THR A 184 22.13 -0.50 19.94
CA THR A 184 23.05 0.59 19.67
C THR A 184 22.30 1.90 19.43
N ASP A 185 22.98 3.03 19.45
CA ASP A 185 22.35 4.33 19.18
C ASP A 185 21.77 4.41 17.77
N ASN A 186 22.41 3.78 16.79
CA ASN A 186 21.86 3.72 15.41
C ASN A 186 20.57 2.88 15.36
N GLU A 187 20.55 1.73 16.03
CA GLU A 187 19.34 0.89 16.10
C GLU A 187 18.20 1.61 16.83
N LYS A 188 18.51 2.37 17.90
CA LYS A 188 17.53 3.23 18.57
C LYS A 188 16.99 4.31 17.63
N GLN A 189 17.85 4.99 16.86
CA GLN A 189 17.42 6.01 15.91
C GLN A 189 16.43 5.43 14.88
N ILE A 190 16.69 4.24 14.35
CA ILE A 190 15.79 3.56 13.40
C ILE A 190 14.50 3.14 14.13
N SER A 191 14.63 2.47 15.26
CA SER A 191 13.49 1.94 16.01
C SER A 191 12.55 3.05 16.45
N PHE A 192 13.07 4.18 16.93
CA PHE A 192 12.29 5.30 17.47
C PHE A 192 11.57 6.14 16.40
N LEU A 193 11.76 5.85 15.11
CA LEU A 193 10.92 6.35 14.04
C LEU A 193 9.55 5.65 13.98
N ASN A 194 9.40 4.57 14.73
CA ASN A 194 8.19 3.73 14.67
C ASN A 194 7.21 4.08 15.78
N ARG A 195 5.96 3.78 15.50
CA ARG A 195 4.78 3.86 16.36
C ARG A 195 4.11 2.49 16.44
N TYR A 196 3.54 2.16 17.60
CA TYR A 196 2.57 1.09 17.76
C TYR A 196 1.16 1.66 17.89
N PHE A 197 0.15 0.83 17.63
CA PHE A 197 -1.24 1.20 17.83
C PHE A 197 -2.11 -0.04 18.10
N VAL A 198 -3.17 0.19 18.88
CA VAL A 198 -4.23 -0.77 19.16
C VAL A 198 -5.57 -0.06 19.00
N PHE A 199 -6.33 -0.45 17.99
CA PHE A 199 -7.71 -0.02 17.80
C PHE A 199 -8.65 -1.13 18.23
N LYS A 200 -9.82 -0.75 18.76
CA LYS A 200 -10.94 -1.62 19.06
C LYS A 200 -12.12 -1.25 18.19
N LYS A 201 -12.78 -2.23 17.61
CA LYS A 201 -14.00 -2.00 16.85
C LYS A 201 -15.16 -1.82 17.81
N MET A 202 -15.65 -0.59 17.95
CA MET A 202 -16.69 -0.21 18.91
C MET A 202 -18.10 -0.39 18.35
N ARG A 203 -18.27 -0.38 17.03
CA ARG A 203 -19.57 -0.50 16.37
C ARG A 203 -19.43 -1.09 14.97
N ASN A 204 -20.50 -1.74 14.51
CA ASN A 204 -20.64 -2.12 13.11
C ASN A 204 -21.19 -0.93 12.31
N VAL A 205 -20.64 -0.74 11.12
CA VAL A 205 -21.03 0.31 10.17
C VAL A 205 -21.22 -0.28 8.77
N ASP A 206 -21.96 0.40 7.91
CA ASP A 206 -21.95 0.08 6.48
C ASP A 206 -20.66 0.62 5.84
N ALA A 207 -19.59 -0.17 5.94
CA ALA A 207 -18.29 0.18 5.42
C ALA A 207 -18.29 0.39 3.88
N GLY A 208 -19.23 -0.24 3.17
CA GLY A 208 -19.41 -0.06 1.73
C GLY A 208 -19.95 1.32 1.38
N VAL A 209 -20.91 1.82 2.16
CA VAL A 209 -21.45 3.18 1.99
C VAL A 209 -20.40 4.22 2.34
N ILE A 210 -19.68 4.06 3.48
CA ILE A 210 -18.62 4.98 3.88
C ILE A 210 -17.54 5.06 2.79
N TYR A 211 -17.10 3.92 2.29
CA TYR A 211 -16.11 3.84 1.20
C TYR A 211 -16.59 4.59 -0.05
N LYS A 212 -17.83 4.33 -0.50
CA LYS A 212 -18.39 5.00 -1.68
C LYS A 212 -18.43 6.52 -1.50
N ASN A 213 -18.88 6.99 -0.35
CA ASN A 213 -18.94 8.42 -0.05
C ASN A 213 -17.56 9.07 -0.01
N ALA A 214 -16.55 8.37 0.54
CA ALA A 214 -15.20 8.87 0.60
C ALA A 214 -14.55 9.02 -0.78
N ILE A 215 -14.82 8.09 -1.70
CA ILE A 215 -14.16 8.04 -3.03
C ILE A 215 -14.95 8.83 -4.09
N SER A 216 -16.30 8.92 -4.01
CA SER A 216 -17.14 9.46 -5.08
C SER A 216 -17.02 10.96 -5.32
N ASN A 217 -16.37 11.73 -4.45
CA ASN A 217 -16.40 13.19 -4.57
C ASN A 217 -15.30 13.85 -5.39
N LYS A 218 -14.27 13.14 -5.88
CA LYS A 218 -13.22 13.76 -6.73
C LYS A 218 -12.61 12.82 -7.80
N GLU A 219 -12.52 11.53 -7.58
CA GLU A 219 -11.82 10.65 -8.55
C GLU A 219 -12.63 10.35 -9.80
N PHE A 220 -13.97 10.31 -9.71
CA PHE A 220 -14.83 10.10 -10.88
C PHE A 220 -14.83 11.30 -11.84
N GLU A 221 -14.70 12.53 -11.33
CA GLU A 221 -14.60 13.71 -12.19
C GLU A 221 -13.23 13.78 -12.90
N VAL A 222 -12.15 13.43 -12.20
CA VAL A 222 -10.80 13.44 -12.77
C VAL A 222 -10.61 12.31 -13.81
N ILE A 223 -11.18 11.13 -13.59
CA ILE A 223 -11.14 10.02 -14.56
C ILE A 223 -11.95 10.40 -15.80
N LYS A 224 -13.18 10.92 -15.65
CA LYS A 224 -13.99 11.39 -16.78
C LYS A 224 -13.33 12.49 -17.59
N ILE A 225 -12.64 13.43 -16.92
CA ILE A 225 -11.90 14.51 -17.60
C ILE A 225 -10.69 13.93 -18.36
N LYS A 226 -9.97 12.95 -17.81
CA LYS A 226 -8.86 12.29 -18.50
C LYS A 226 -9.31 11.46 -19.68
N GLU A 227 -10.36 10.66 -19.53
CA GLU A 227 -10.95 9.88 -20.62
C GLU A 227 -11.45 10.79 -21.75
N HIS A 228 -12.08 11.92 -21.43
CA HIS A 228 -12.55 12.89 -22.44
C HIS A 228 -11.40 13.61 -23.15
N ILE A 229 -10.29 13.88 -22.45
CA ILE A 229 -9.09 14.48 -23.06
C ILE A 229 -8.32 13.47 -23.92
N GLU A 230 -8.36 12.19 -23.61
CA GLU A 230 -7.75 11.13 -24.43
C GLU A 230 -8.60 10.85 -25.67
N GLU A 231 -9.94 10.83 -25.59
CA GLU A 231 -10.85 10.73 -26.74
C GLU A 231 -10.74 11.94 -27.70
N GLU A 232 -10.47 13.15 -27.21
CA GLU A 232 -10.26 14.32 -28.06
C GLU A 232 -8.87 14.35 -28.72
N LYS A 233 -7.92 13.54 -28.27
CA LYS A 233 -6.55 13.47 -28.82
C LYS A 233 -6.32 12.36 -29.83
N GLU A 234 -7.28 11.44 -30.02
CA GLU A 234 -7.19 10.50 -31.13
C GLU A 234 -7.42 11.26 -32.44
N PRO A 235 -6.45 11.29 -33.39
CA PRO A 235 -6.65 11.91 -34.67
C PRO A 235 -7.75 11.16 -35.43
N LYS A 236 -8.82 11.84 -35.82
CA LYS A 236 -9.78 11.30 -36.78
C LYS A 236 -9.00 10.96 -38.03
N GLU A 237 -8.82 9.67 -38.32
CA GLU A 237 -8.30 9.21 -39.60
C GLU A 237 -9.20 9.77 -40.71
N GLU A 238 -8.66 10.73 -41.48
CA GLU A 238 -9.26 11.18 -42.73
C GLU A 238 -9.29 9.99 -43.68
N LYS A 239 -10.50 9.57 -44.06
CA LYS A 239 -10.69 8.55 -45.09
C LYS A 239 -10.19 9.13 -46.41
N GLU A 240 -9.09 8.60 -46.90
CA GLU A 240 -8.64 8.86 -48.28
C GLU A 240 -9.73 8.46 -49.31
N PRO A 241 -9.90 9.25 -50.42
CA PRO A 241 -10.89 8.94 -51.44
C PRO A 241 -10.49 7.69 -52.22
N LYS A 242 -11.41 6.84 -52.49
CA LYS A 242 -11.27 5.63 -53.31
C LYS A 242 -10.88 6.03 -54.75
N GLU A 243 -9.69 5.66 -55.21
CA GLU A 243 -9.29 5.66 -56.60
C GLU A 243 -10.07 4.61 -57.39
N GLU A 244 -10.56 5.05 -58.55
CA GLU A 244 -11.29 4.24 -59.52
C GLU A 244 -10.36 3.21 -60.17
N LYS A 245 -10.90 2.04 -60.45
CA LYS A 245 -10.25 0.91 -61.13
C LYS A 245 -10.25 1.17 -62.64
N GLU A 246 -9.06 1.18 -63.29
CA GLU A 246 -8.92 0.93 -64.71
C GLU A 246 -8.61 -0.57 -65.01
N PRO A 247 -8.93 -1.04 -66.26
CA PRO A 247 -9.21 -2.43 -66.52
C PRO A 247 -8.00 -3.27 -66.97
N LYS A 248 -8.19 -4.59 -66.83
CA LYS A 248 -7.28 -5.69 -67.11
C LYS A 248 -6.78 -5.75 -68.53
N GLU A 249 -5.47 -6.01 -68.72
CA GLU A 249 -4.93 -6.70 -69.90
C GLU A 249 -4.40 -8.10 -69.49
N GLU A 250 -4.91 -9.09 -70.24
CA GLU A 250 -4.45 -10.47 -70.23
C GLU A 250 -3.08 -10.59 -70.91
N LYS A 251 -2.21 -11.45 -70.42
CA LYS A 251 -1.38 -12.38 -71.24
C LYS A 251 -0.68 -13.45 -70.39
N GLU A 252 -0.95 -14.55 -70.79
CA GLU A 252 -0.52 -15.98 -70.87
C GLU A 252 0.82 -16.44 -70.27
N PRO A 253 0.93 -17.78 -70.15
CA PRO A 253 1.77 -18.44 -69.14
C PRO A 253 3.02 -19.16 -69.77
N LYS A 254 4.00 -19.49 -68.95
CA LYS A 254 5.05 -20.53 -69.11
C LYS A 254 6.01 -20.41 -67.95
N GLU A 255 6.59 -21.35 -67.30
CA GLU A 255 6.81 -22.79 -67.52
C GLU A 255 7.35 -23.39 -66.22
N LYS A 256 7.07 -24.67 -66.02
CA LYS A 256 7.58 -25.53 -64.93
C LYS A 256 9.10 -25.70 -65.01
N LYS A 257 9.73 -25.82 -63.82
CA LYS A 257 10.80 -26.80 -63.59
C LYS A 257 10.90 -27.14 -62.11
N GLU A 258 10.66 -28.39 -61.82
CA GLU A 258 11.04 -29.16 -60.65
C GLU A 258 12.54 -29.56 -60.73
N PRO A 259 12.98 -30.43 -59.82
CA PRO A 259 13.68 -30.16 -58.52
C PRO A 259 15.11 -30.76 -58.58
N LYS A 260 15.93 -30.52 -57.59
CA LYS A 260 17.02 -31.45 -57.27
C LYS A 260 17.34 -31.46 -55.77
N ASP A 261 17.27 -32.63 -55.36
CA ASP A 261 17.63 -33.39 -54.20
C ASP A 261 19.01 -33.17 -53.57
N ILE A 262 19.08 -33.51 -52.29
CA ILE A 262 20.06 -34.31 -51.56
C ILE A 262 21.40 -33.63 -51.21
N VAL A 263 21.82 -33.61 -49.94
CA VAL A 263 22.60 -34.59 -49.21
C VAL A 263 22.98 -34.08 -47.82
N THR A 264 22.66 -34.84 -46.84
CA THR A 264 23.28 -35.13 -45.54
C THR A 264 24.78 -34.82 -45.46
N ASP A 265 25.25 -34.31 -44.29
CA ASP A 265 26.13 -35.08 -43.44
C ASP A 265 26.46 -34.41 -42.11
N GLU A 266 26.46 -35.26 -41.14
CA GLU A 266 26.96 -35.20 -39.78
C GLU A 266 28.34 -34.53 -39.61
N LYS A 267 28.45 -33.75 -38.56
CA LYS A 267 29.39 -34.10 -37.46
C LYS A 267 29.10 -33.22 -36.26
#